data_aaf25d404c606de530aa046c898eca7a
#
_entry.id   aaf25d404c606de530aa046c898eca7a
#
_cell.length_a   1.000
_cell.length_b   1.000
_cell.length_c   1.000
_cell.angle_alpha   90.00
_cell.angle_beta   90.00
_cell.angle_gamma   90.00
#
_symmetry.space_group_name_H-M   'P 1'
#
loop_
_entity.id
_entity.type
_entity.pdbx_description
1 polymer ?
#
loop_
_entity_poly.entity_id
_entity_poly.type
_entity_poly.pdbx_seq_one_letter_code
_entity_poly.pdbx_strand_id
1 'polypeptide(L)'
;GVEASSGIKQAMDSLLEVVTCFYDGDRCYLFENDYKKGVTNNTYEWAQEGVSKEIDKLQGIPLEVIDTWMHMFEERGTFYISDLDENVDKNSDEYRILEMQSIRSLIAVPLMRNDRIVGFFGVDNPKKNQQDFTLLSSITYFIQNTLDRRRNKELLERLSYEDSLTGLYNRNCFNQAITKLKENAPESLAVIYLDLNGLKIVNDTYGHEAGDKLIRTAAANIRKAFGKNTFR
;
A
#
# COMPACT_ATOMS: atom_id res chain seq x y z
N GLY A 1 -11.74 -12.72 -3.17
CA GLY A 1 -10.86 -11.54 -2.98
C GLY A 1 -11.38 -10.62 -1.87
N VAL A 2 -12.66 -10.25 -1.89
CA VAL A 2 -13.25 -9.26 -0.95
C VAL A 2 -13.25 -9.75 0.50
N GLU A 3 -13.64 -11.00 0.77
CA GLU A 3 -13.71 -11.55 2.14
C GLU A 3 -12.33 -11.65 2.82
N ALA A 4 -11.30 -12.04 2.10
CA ALA A 4 -9.96 -12.16 2.67
C ALA A 4 -9.27 -10.80 2.89
N SER A 5 -9.60 -9.77 2.10
CA SER A 5 -9.16 -8.39 2.33
C SER A 5 -9.86 -7.79 3.55
N SER A 6 -11.14 -8.10 3.75
CA SER A 6 -11.91 -7.73 4.94
C SER A 6 -11.30 -8.33 6.22
N GLY A 7 -10.88 -9.60 6.19
CA GLY A 7 -10.29 -10.27 7.35
C GLY A 7 -8.94 -9.68 7.79
N ILE A 8 -8.07 -9.31 6.83
CA ILE A 8 -6.79 -8.65 7.15
C ILE A 8 -7.03 -7.27 7.74
N LYS A 9 -7.95 -6.49 7.16
CA LYS A 9 -8.29 -5.17 7.68
C LYS A 9 -8.81 -5.26 9.11
N GLN A 10 -9.76 -6.15 9.36
CA GLN A 10 -10.31 -6.35 10.71
C GLN A 10 -9.25 -6.79 11.73
N ALA A 11 -8.33 -7.68 11.35
CA ALA A 11 -7.24 -8.10 12.23
C ALA A 11 -6.27 -6.93 12.53
N MET A 12 -5.98 -6.08 11.54
CA MET A 12 -5.14 -4.88 11.73
C MET A 12 -5.87 -3.87 12.61
N ASP A 13 -7.15 -3.58 12.37
CA ASP A 13 -7.93 -2.65 13.18
C ASP A 13 -7.95 -3.09 14.65
N SER A 14 -8.19 -4.38 14.94
CA SER A 14 -8.16 -4.92 16.30
C SER A 14 -6.78 -4.83 16.94
N LEU A 15 -5.71 -5.07 16.17
CA LEU A 15 -4.34 -4.95 16.64
C LEU A 15 -4.01 -3.51 17.04
N LEU A 16 -4.34 -2.54 16.17
CA LEU A 16 -4.09 -1.12 16.41
C LEU A 16 -4.88 -0.60 17.62
N GLU A 17 -6.11 -1.09 17.80
CA GLU A 17 -6.94 -0.79 18.98
C GLU A 17 -6.26 -1.24 20.26
N VAL A 18 -5.83 -2.50 20.34
CA VAL A 18 -5.14 -3.05 21.52
C VAL A 18 -3.88 -2.25 21.84
N VAL A 19 -3.09 -1.88 20.83
CA VAL A 19 -1.87 -1.08 21.01
C VAL A 19 -2.21 0.32 21.51
N THR A 20 -3.20 0.98 20.93
CA THR A 20 -3.64 2.31 21.39
C THR A 20 -4.09 2.27 22.86
N CYS A 21 -4.85 1.25 23.25
CA CYS A 21 -5.29 1.07 24.63
C CYS A 21 -4.10 0.83 25.59
N PHE A 22 -3.08 0.05 25.19
CA PHE A 22 -1.90 -0.21 26.01
C PHE A 22 -1.11 1.06 26.33
N TYR A 23 -0.97 1.95 25.34
CA TYR A 23 -0.27 3.24 25.50
C TYR A 23 -1.17 4.36 26.01
N ASP A 24 -2.50 4.12 26.10
CA ASP A 24 -3.49 5.17 26.37
C ASP A 24 -3.28 6.37 25.43
N GLY A 25 -3.03 6.04 24.16
CA GLY A 25 -2.75 7.00 23.09
C GLY A 25 -4.01 7.48 22.38
N ASP A 26 -3.88 8.47 21.54
CA ASP A 26 -5.01 9.02 20.77
C ASP A 26 -5.24 8.22 19.47
N ARG A 27 -4.15 7.86 18.75
CA ARG A 27 -4.17 7.09 17.49
C ARG A 27 -3.02 6.10 17.46
N CYS A 28 -3.25 4.98 16.75
CA CYS A 28 -2.22 4.07 16.33
C CYS A 28 -2.28 3.90 14.81
N TYR A 29 -1.14 3.92 14.15
CA TYR A 29 -1.06 3.96 12.69
C TYR A 29 0.07 3.11 12.13
N LEU A 30 -0.11 2.72 10.88
CA LEU A 30 0.87 2.03 10.06
C LEU A 30 1.09 2.78 8.76
N PHE A 31 2.33 3.15 8.48
CA PHE A 31 2.75 3.72 7.21
C PHE A 31 3.55 2.71 6.40
N GLU A 32 3.33 2.71 5.08
CA GLU A 32 4.12 1.94 4.12
C GLU A 32 4.82 2.87 3.13
N ASN A 33 6.13 2.64 2.90
CA ASN A 33 6.95 3.43 1.98
C ASN A 33 6.86 2.90 0.55
N ASP A 34 6.58 3.76 -0.42
CA ASP A 34 6.70 3.50 -1.85
C ASP A 34 7.94 4.23 -2.40
N TYR A 35 9.06 3.56 -2.39
CA TYR A 35 10.33 4.12 -2.86
C TYR A 35 10.37 4.38 -4.38
N LYS A 36 9.49 3.76 -5.16
CA LYS A 36 9.39 4.05 -6.61
C LYS A 36 8.79 5.42 -6.86
N LYS A 37 7.88 5.83 -5.99
CA LYS A 37 7.23 7.13 -6.04
C LYS A 37 7.88 8.16 -5.11
N GLY A 38 8.78 7.73 -4.20
CA GLY A 38 9.41 8.59 -3.20
C GLY A 38 8.44 9.08 -2.13
N VAL A 39 7.44 8.28 -1.77
CA VAL A 39 6.39 8.67 -0.82
C VAL A 39 6.13 7.63 0.25
N THR A 40 5.54 8.05 1.37
CA THR A 40 4.94 7.18 2.37
C THR A 40 3.43 7.41 2.45
N ASN A 41 2.68 6.36 2.84
CA ASN A 41 1.23 6.39 2.92
C ASN A 41 0.76 5.76 4.22
N ASN A 42 -0.19 6.39 4.90
CA ASN A 42 -0.90 5.79 6.03
C ASN A 42 -1.85 4.71 5.49
N THR A 43 -1.57 3.44 5.76
CA THR A 43 -2.31 2.31 5.20
C THR A 43 -3.30 1.68 6.17
N TYR A 44 -3.06 1.84 7.47
CA TYR A 44 -3.97 1.42 8.54
C TYR A 44 -3.91 2.43 9.68
N GLU A 45 -5.07 2.74 10.24
CA GLU A 45 -5.21 3.66 11.36
C GLU A 45 -6.40 3.28 12.24
N TRP A 46 -6.16 3.30 13.53
CA TRP A 46 -7.20 3.26 14.56
C TRP A 46 -7.09 4.52 15.43
N ALA A 47 -8.23 5.14 15.72
CA ALA A 47 -8.31 6.34 16.54
C ALA A 47 -9.35 6.17 17.65
N GLN A 48 -9.07 6.73 18.82
CA GLN A 48 -10.00 6.74 19.95
C GLN A 48 -11.28 7.55 19.62
N GLU A 49 -12.34 7.29 20.35
CA GLU A 49 -13.57 8.07 20.25
C GLU A 49 -13.29 9.56 20.52
N GLY A 50 -13.77 10.41 19.63
CA GLY A 50 -13.51 11.85 19.67
C GLY A 50 -12.21 12.31 19.02
N VAL A 51 -11.35 11.42 18.58
CA VAL A 51 -10.14 11.72 17.83
C VAL A 51 -10.38 11.56 16.32
N SER A 52 -10.00 12.57 15.53
CA SER A 52 -10.14 12.52 14.07
C SER A 52 -9.22 11.46 13.46
N LYS A 53 -9.74 10.73 12.46
CA LYS A 53 -8.91 9.90 11.59
C LYS A 53 -8.25 10.76 10.53
N GLU A 54 -6.96 10.52 10.30
CA GLU A 54 -6.15 11.27 9.34
C GLU A 54 -5.70 10.43 8.14
N ILE A 55 -6.06 9.15 8.10
CA ILE A 55 -5.64 8.20 7.08
C ILE A 55 -5.85 8.69 5.64
N ASP A 56 -6.98 9.35 5.35
CA ASP A 56 -7.28 9.84 4.00
C ASP A 56 -6.44 11.08 3.61
N LYS A 57 -5.97 11.85 4.59
CA LYS A 57 -5.15 13.04 4.40
C LYS A 57 -3.65 12.73 4.32
N LEU A 58 -3.25 11.61 4.90
CA LEU A 58 -1.85 11.20 5.02
C LEU A 58 -1.48 10.20 3.92
N GLN A 59 -1.76 10.56 2.67
CA GLN A 59 -1.42 9.80 1.48
C GLN A 59 -0.43 10.56 0.61
N GLY A 60 0.56 9.86 0.04
CA GLY A 60 1.54 10.44 -0.87
C GLY A 60 2.47 11.47 -0.21
N ILE A 61 2.76 11.33 1.08
CA ILE A 61 3.70 12.22 1.78
C ILE A 61 5.11 11.97 1.27
N PRO A 62 5.86 12.99 0.80
CA PRO A 62 7.24 12.81 0.36
C PRO A 62 8.11 12.23 1.47
N LEU A 63 8.97 11.26 1.15
CA LEU A 63 9.89 10.65 2.11
C LEU A 63 10.86 11.66 2.74
N GLU A 64 11.16 12.74 2.03
CA GLU A 64 11.98 13.84 2.52
C GLU A 64 11.41 14.50 3.78
N VAL A 65 10.09 14.53 3.93
CA VAL A 65 9.41 15.10 5.11
C VAL A 65 9.69 14.30 6.39
N ILE A 66 9.92 13.00 6.22
CA ILE A 66 10.20 12.07 7.33
C ILE A 66 11.67 11.62 7.38
N ASP A 67 12.57 12.37 6.76
CA ASP A 67 13.99 12.00 6.68
C ASP A 67 14.63 11.89 8.08
N THR A 68 14.28 12.79 8.99
CA THR A 68 14.68 12.74 10.41
C THR A 68 14.27 11.41 11.05
N TRP A 69 13.04 10.95 10.79
CA TRP A 69 12.54 9.67 11.33
C TRP A 69 13.33 8.49 10.76
N MET A 70 13.60 8.51 9.48
CA MET A 70 14.38 7.46 8.81
C MET A 70 15.78 7.32 9.41
N HIS A 71 16.46 8.45 9.64
CA HIS A 71 17.76 8.48 10.31
C HIS A 71 17.71 7.93 11.74
N MET A 72 16.71 8.33 12.52
CA MET A 72 16.56 7.85 13.89
C MET A 72 16.24 6.36 13.95
N PHE A 73 15.45 5.85 12.98
CA PHE A 73 15.19 4.43 12.87
C PHE A 73 16.45 3.63 12.55
N GLU A 74 17.33 4.15 11.68
CA GLU A 74 18.62 3.51 11.34
C GLU A 74 19.59 3.51 12.53
N GLU A 75 19.66 4.62 13.27
CA GLU A 75 20.59 4.75 14.40
C GLU A 75 20.12 4.04 15.68
N ARG A 76 18.83 4.13 16.00
CA ARG A 76 18.28 3.74 17.32
C ARG A 76 17.24 2.62 17.24
N GLY A 77 16.74 2.29 16.05
CA GLY A 77 15.63 1.34 15.87
C GLY A 77 14.28 1.85 16.39
N THR A 78 14.21 3.11 16.84
CA THR A 78 12.99 3.73 17.39
C THR A 78 12.99 5.23 17.12
N PHE A 79 11.80 5.82 17.09
CA PHE A 79 11.62 7.26 17.03
C PHE A 79 10.69 7.70 18.17
N TYR A 80 11.06 8.78 18.88
CA TYR A 80 10.34 9.30 20.03
C TYR A 80 10.35 10.83 20.04
N ILE A 81 9.18 11.41 20.11
CA ILE A 81 8.96 12.82 20.42
C ILE A 81 8.25 12.89 21.77
N SER A 82 8.91 13.41 22.79
CA SER A 82 8.32 13.62 24.11
C SER A 82 7.45 14.86 24.18
N ASP A 83 7.86 15.91 23.48
CA ASP A 83 7.15 17.17 23.31
C ASP A 83 7.46 17.75 21.93
N LEU A 84 6.44 18.01 21.12
CA LEU A 84 6.59 18.52 19.76
C LEU A 84 7.29 19.87 19.73
N ASP A 85 6.92 20.76 20.65
CA ASP A 85 7.43 22.14 20.70
C ASP A 85 8.89 22.22 21.10
N GLU A 86 9.38 21.22 21.82
CA GLU A 86 10.78 21.14 22.32
C GLU A 86 11.68 20.32 21.37
N ASN A 87 11.13 19.29 20.70
CA ASN A 87 11.93 18.31 19.98
C ASN A 87 12.00 18.53 18.46
N VAL A 88 11.09 19.32 17.88
CA VAL A 88 10.98 19.50 16.42
C VAL A 88 11.07 20.97 16.05
N ASP A 89 11.79 21.28 14.97
CA ASP A 89 11.86 22.65 14.44
C ASP A 89 10.48 23.13 13.97
N LYS A 90 9.99 24.19 14.61
CA LYS A 90 8.67 24.81 14.33
C LYS A 90 8.50 25.32 12.89
N ASN A 91 9.61 25.52 12.17
CA ASN A 91 9.57 25.95 10.77
C ASN A 91 9.57 24.77 9.78
N SER A 92 9.75 23.53 10.27
CA SER A 92 9.79 22.33 9.43
C SER A 92 8.40 21.93 8.92
N ASP A 93 8.36 21.23 7.81
CA ASP A 93 7.11 20.61 7.31
C ASP A 93 6.66 19.47 8.22
N GLU A 94 7.61 18.77 8.87
CA GLU A 94 7.34 17.76 9.88
C GLU A 94 6.51 18.35 11.03
N TYR A 95 6.96 19.49 11.62
CA TYR A 95 6.24 20.15 12.69
C TYR A 95 4.82 20.53 12.29
N ARG A 96 4.63 21.12 11.10
CA ARG A 96 3.33 21.55 10.60
C ARG A 96 2.37 20.36 10.44
N ILE A 97 2.86 19.24 9.89
CA ILE A 97 2.05 18.03 9.70
C ILE A 97 1.63 17.45 11.04
N LEU A 98 2.51 17.40 12.03
CA LEU A 98 2.20 16.87 13.36
C LEU A 98 1.25 17.80 14.14
N GLU A 99 1.50 19.11 14.11
CA GLU A 99 0.66 20.11 14.77
C GLU A 99 -0.77 20.14 14.23
N MET A 100 -0.94 20.07 12.90
CA MET A 100 -2.26 20.01 12.25
C MET A 100 -3.10 18.82 12.71
N GLN A 101 -2.47 17.74 13.15
CA GLN A 101 -3.11 16.53 13.66
C GLN A 101 -3.29 16.56 15.19
N SER A 102 -2.94 17.67 15.86
CA SER A 102 -2.94 17.80 17.32
C SER A 102 -2.01 16.82 18.03
N ILE A 103 -0.93 16.41 17.36
CA ILE A 103 0.10 15.54 17.95
C ILE A 103 1.03 16.41 18.81
N ARG A 104 1.22 16.02 20.06
CA ARG A 104 2.14 16.66 21.02
C ARG A 104 3.32 15.76 21.36
N SER A 105 3.08 14.47 21.35
CA SER A 105 4.10 13.43 21.55
C SER A 105 3.81 12.23 20.68
N LEU A 106 4.81 11.45 20.37
CA LEU A 106 4.63 10.20 19.63
C LEU A 106 5.76 9.22 19.88
N ILE A 107 5.45 7.95 19.66
CA ILE A 107 6.42 6.85 19.61
C ILE A 107 6.23 6.05 18.34
N ALA A 108 7.32 5.66 17.69
CA ALA A 108 7.28 4.85 16.49
C ALA A 108 8.46 3.90 16.39
N VAL A 109 8.25 2.80 15.67
CA VAL A 109 9.27 1.79 15.34
C VAL A 109 9.24 1.49 13.85
N PRO A 110 10.39 1.16 13.22
CA PRO A 110 10.45 0.86 11.81
C PRO A 110 9.90 -0.54 11.52
N LEU A 111 9.33 -0.69 10.33
CA LEU A 111 9.07 -1.99 9.71
C LEU A 111 10.24 -2.33 8.79
N MET A 112 10.96 -3.41 9.11
CA MET A 112 12.16 -3.80 8.38
C MET A 112 11.86 -4.97 7.45
N ARG A 113 12.38 -4.93 6.21
CA ARG A 113 12.38 -6.07 5.29
C ARG A 113 13.69 -6.09 4.50
N ASN A 114 14.44 -7.20 4.58
CA ASN A 114 15.75 -7.34 3.94
C ASN A 114 16.67 -6.15 4.26
N ASP A 115 16.79 -5.83 5.53
CA ASP A 115 17.61 -4.72 6.08
C ASP A 115 17.24 -3.32 5.54
N ARG A 116 16.04 -3.18 5.01
CA ARG A 116 15.50 -1.90 4.54
C ARG A 116 14.24 -1.53 5.29
N ILE A 117 14.11 -0.25 5.67
CA ILE A 117 12.89 0.30 6.26
C ILE A 117 11.81 0.36 5.17
N VAL A 118 10.73 -0.41 5.33
CA VAL A 118 9.61 -0.46 4.36
C VAL A 118 8.37 0.28 4.85
N GLY A 119 8.46 0.90 6.01
CA GLY A 119 7.39 1.63 6.66
C GLY A 119 7.70 1.83 8.13
N PHE A 120 6.71 2.28 8.87
CA PHE A 120 6.81 2.45 10.30
C PHE A 120 5.42 2.32 10.97
N PHE A 121 5.47 2.05 12.25
CA PHE A 121 4.30 1.79 13.08
C PHE A 121 4.43 2.60 14.37
N GLY A 122 3.39 3.34 14.74
CA GLY A 122 3.50 4.26 15.87
C GLY A 122 2.18 4.59 16.55
N VAL A 123 2.31 5.32 17.67
CA VAL A 123 1.22 5.80 18.52
C VAL A 123 1.39 7.28 18.80
N ASP A 124 0.32 8.04 18.54
CA ASP A 124 0.24 9.47 18.85
C ASP A 124 -0.24 9.69 20.29
N ASN A 125 0.33 10.70 20.93
CA ASN A 125 -0.02 11.18 22.26
C ASN A 125 -0.15 10.06 23.31
N PRO A 126 0.87 9.16 23.44
CA PRO A 126 0.85 8.12 24.46
C PRO A 126 0.89 8.75 25.86
N LYS A 127 -0.04 8.36 26.74
CA LYS A 127 -0.13 8.84 28.13
C LYS A 127 0.53 7.87 29.11
N LYS A 128 0.67 6.58 28.69
CA LYS A 128 1.32 5.52 29.44
C LYS A 128 2.44 4.89 28.63
N ASN A 129 3.40 4.27 29.29
CA ASN A 129 4.47 3.47 28.68
C ASN A 129 5.27 4.19 27.59
N GLN A 130 5.37 5.52 27.66
CA GLN A 130 5.90 6.39 26.60
C GLN A 130 7.31 6.06 26.13
N GLN A 131 8.12 5.37 26.96
CA GLN A 131 9.48 4.95 26.62
C GLN A 131 9.62 3.42 26.50
N ASP A 132 8.52 2.70 26.58
CA ASP A 132 8.52 1.24 26.41
C ASP A 132 8.14 0.88 24.96
N PHE A 133 9.14 0.61 24.16
CA PHE A 133 8.99 0.18 22.77
C PHE A 133 8.82 -1.34 22.60
N THR A 134 8.83 -2.09 23.70
CA THR A 134 8.86 -3.56 23.65
C THR A 134 7.65 -4.12 22.93
N LEU A 135 6.45 -3.60 23.23
CA LEU A 135 5.23 -4.03 22.58
C LEU A 135 5.24 -3.70 21.09
N LEU A 136 5.56 -2.45 20.73
CA LEU A 136 5.61 -2.03 19.32
C LEU A 136 6.60 -2.89 18.53
N SER A 137 7.82 -3.09 19.06
CA SER A 137 8.85 -3.89 18.40
C SER A 137 8.44 -5.36 18.25
N SER A 138 7.77 -5.93 19.26
CA SER A 138 7.29 -7.32 19.20
C SER A 138 6.20 -7.52 18.15
N ILE A 139 5.36 -6.53 17.96
CA ILE A 139 4.24 -6.58 17.01
C ILE A 139 4.72 -6.37 15.56
N THR A 140 5.85 -5.69 15.33
CA THR A 140 6.35 -5.45 13.97
C THR A 140 6.51 -6.72 13.15
N TYR A 141 6.97 -7.81 13.76
CA TYR A 141 7.08 -9.12 13.10
C TYR A 141 5.72 -9.65 12.62
N PHE A 142 4.68 -9.52 13.44
CA PHE A 142 3.32 -9.93 13.08
C PHE A 142 2.75 -9.07 11.95
N ILE A 143 2.95 -7.76 12.03
CA ILE A 143 2.55 -6.81 11.01
C ILE A 143 3.23 -7.15 9.68
N GLN A 144 4.55 -7.35 9.68
CA GLN A 144 5.33 -7.69 8.48
C GLN A 144 4.82 -8.96 7.82
N ASN A 145 4.62 -10.03 8.59
CA ASN A 145 4.06 -11.28 8.07
C ASN A 145 2.68 -11.07 7.41
N THR A 146 1.84 -10.24 8.03
CA THR A 146 0.50 -9.94 7.50
C THR A 146 0.58 -9.13 6.20
N LEU A 147 1.46 -8.14 6.13
CA LEU A 147 1.69 -7.34 4.92
C LEU A 147 2.30 -8.19 3.78
N ASP A 148 3.24 -9.06 4.10
CA ASP A 148 3.86 -9.95 3.10
C ASP A 148 2.86 -10.98 2.57
N ARG A 149 1.99 -11.54 3.43
CA ARG A 149 0.87 -12.38 2.98
C ARG A 149 -0.07 -11.64 2.03
N ARG A 150 -0.42 -10.39 2.34
CA ARG A 150 -1.23 -9.54 1.45
C ARG A 150 -0.55 -9.36 0.10
N ARG A 151 0.72 -8.94 0.08
CA ARG A 151 1.50 -8.72 -1.15
C ARG A 151 1.66 -9.99 -1.98
N ASN A 152 1.99 -11.10 -1.33
CA ASN A 152 2.13 -12.39 -2.01
C ASN A 152 0.81 -12.83 -2.63
N LYS A 153 -0.31 -12.63 -1.94
CA LYS A 153 -1.64 -12.92 -2.47
C LYS A 153 -1.96 -12.04 -3.69
N GLU A 154 -1.76 -10.73 -3.59
CA GLU A 154 -1.95 -9.79 -4.71
C GLU A 154 -1.07 -10.15 -5.91
N LEU A 155 0.19 -10.55 -5.67
CA LEU A 155 1.10 -11.01 -6.71
C LEU A 155 0.60 -12.30 -7.38
N LEU A 156 0.18 -13.29 -6.58
CA LEU A 156 -0.37 -14.56 -7.10
C LEU A 156 -1.66 -14.32 -7.90
N GLU A 157 -2.55 -13.44 -7.45
CA GLU A 157 -3.74 -13.05 -8.19
C GLU A 157 -3.37 -12.40 -9.53
N ARG A 158 -2.42 -11.47 -9.54
CA ARG A 158 -1.94 -10.86 -10.80
C ARG A 158 -1.34 -11.89 -11.74
N LEU A 159 -0.44 -12.74 -11.28
CA LEU A 159 0.18 -13.79 -12.10
C LEU A 159 -0.87 -14.79 -12.64
N SER A 160 -1.92 -15.06 -11.87
CA SER A 160 -2.99 -15.99 -12.27
C SER A 160 -3.96 -15.38 -13.28
N TYR A 161 -4.20 -14.07 -13.26
CA TYR A 161 -5.29 -13.45 -14.04
C TYR A 161 -4.85 -12.38 -15.04
N GLU A 162 -3.61 -11.87 -14.95
CA GLU A 162 -3.10 -10.84 -15.86
C GLU A 162 -2.05 -11.40 -16.82
N ASP A 163 -1.99 -10.86 -18.03
CA ASP A 163 -0.93 -11.11 -19.01
C ASP A 163 0.33 -10.29 -18.63
N SER A 164 1.45 -10.96 -18.51
CA SER A 164 2.70 -10.35 -18.02
C SER A 164 3.26 -9.24 -18.93
N LEU A 165 2.97 -9.28 -20.22
CA LEU A 165 3.46 -8.28 -21.18
C LEU A 165 2.60 -7.03 -21.21
N THR A 166 1.27 -7.19 -21.16
CA THR A 166 0.31 -6.11 -21.42
C THR A 166 -0.42 -5.61 -20.19
N GLY A 167 -0.49 -6.42 -19.12
CA GLY A 167 -1.32 -6.17 -17.96
C GLY A 167 -2.83 -6.29 -18.21
N LEU A 168 -3.25 -6.71 -19.40
CA LEU A 168 -4.64 -7.10 -19.67
C LEU A 168 -4.94 -8.41 -18.93
N TYR A 169 -6.22 -8.76 -18.79
CA TYR A 169 -6.56 -10.07 -18.29
C TYR A 169 -6.10 -11.17 -19.26
N ASN A 170 -5.54 -12.24 -18.68
CA ASN A 170 -5.02 -13.37 -19.45
C ASN A 170 -6.12 -14.36 -19.84
N ARG A 171 -5.74 -15.37 -20.61
CA ARG A 171 -6.63 -16.43 -21.08
C ARG A 171 -7.37 -17.17 -19.94
N ASN A 172 -6.73 -17.33 -18.78
CA ASN A 172 -7.36 -17.98 -17.62
C ASN A 172 -8.52 -17.14 -17.09
N CYS A 173 -8.32 -15.82 -16.94
CA CYS A 173 -9.38 -14.89 -16.55
C CYS A 173 -10.53 -14.87 -17.59
N PHE A 174 -10.20 -14.90 -18.90
CA PHE A 174 -11.20 -15.01 -19.97
C PHE A 174 -12.06 -16.26 -19.83
N ASN A 175 -11.43 -17.43 -19.64
CA ASN A 175 -12.16 -18.69 -19.49
C ASN A 175 -13.11 -18.68 -18.29
N GLN A 176 -12.69 -18.10 -17.15
CA GLN A 176 -13.56 -17.93 -15.98
C GLN A 176 -14.72 -16.96 -16.25
N ALA A 177 -14.47 -15.87 -16.98
CA ALA A 177 -15.53 -14.94 -17.37
C ALA A 177 -16.58 -15.62 -18.24
N ILE A 178 -16.15 -16.43 -19.23
CA ILE A 178 -17.07 -17.22 -20.08
C ILE A 178 -17.88 -18.22 -19.25
N THR A 179 -17.26 -18.89 -18.28
CA THR A 179 -18.00 -19.83 -17.41
C THR A 179 -19.08 -19.12 -16.61
N LYS A 180 -18.76 -17.98 -16.01
CA LYS A 180 -19.74 -17.17 -15.26
C LYS A 180 -20.88 -16.65 -16.16
N LEU A 181 -20.57 -16.26 -17.39
CA LEU A 181 -21.57 -15.83 -18.36
C LEU A 181 -22.51 -16.97 -18.79
N LYS A 182 -22.04 -18.22 -18.82
CA LYS A 182 -22.88 -19.39 -19.07
C LYS A 182 -23.84 -19.71 -17.92
N GLU A 183 -23.41 -19.44 -16.68
CA GLU A 183 -24.23 -19.66 -15.48
C GLU A 183 -25.26 -18.55 -15.29
N ASN A 184 -24.90 -17.31 -15.60
CA ASN A 184 -25.72 -16.12 -15.42
C ASN A 184 -25.66 -15.28 -16.72
N ALA A 185 -26.39 -15.70 -17.74
CA ALA A 185 -26.40 -15.01 -19.01
C ALA A 185 -27.06 -13.61 -18.89
N PRO A 186 -26.42 -12.54 -19.31
CA PRO A 186 -27.05 -11.22 -19.37
C PRO A 186 -28.08 -11.17 -20.52
N GLU A 187 -29.03 -10.25 -20.43
CA GLU A 187 -30.02 -10.01 -21.49
C GLU A 187 -29.38 -9.66 -22.84
N SER A 188 -28.24 -8.98 -22.80
CA SER A 188 -27.45 -8.63 -23.97
C SER A 188 -25.96 -8.75 -23.70
N LEU A 189 -25.20 -9.25 -24.66
CA LEU A 189 -23.74 -9.37 -24.59
C LEU A 189 -23.15 -9.02 -25.96
N ALA A 190 -22.13 -8.15 -25.96
CA ALA A 190 -21.31 -7.91 -27.16
C ALA A 190 -19.89 -8.42 -26.88
N VAL A 191 -19.34 -9.17 -27.84
CA VAL A 191 -17.96 -9.65 -27.83
C VAL A 191 -17.22 -9.00 -28.99
N ILE A 192 -16.11 -8.32 -28.72
CA ILE A 192 -15.26 -7.68 -29.72
C ILE A 192 -13.96 -8.45 -29.78
N TYR A 193 -13.60 -8.93 -30.95
CA TYR A 193 -12.35 -9.63 -31.22
C TYR A 193 -11.44 -8.70 -32.04
N LEU A 194 -10.21 -8.49 -31.53
CA LEU A 194 -9.24 -7.60 -32.16
C LEU A 194 -7.96 -8.39 -32.48
N ASP A 195 -7.42 -8.19 -33.65
CA ASP A 195 -6.13 -8.74 -34.07
C ASP A 195 -5.13 -7.64 -34.42
N LEU A 196 -3.87 -7.88 -34.10
CA LEU A 196 -2.78 -6.93 -34.34
C LEU A 196 -2.00 -7.31 -35.61
N ASN A 197 -2.32 -6.63 -36.73
CA ASN A 197 -1.67 -6.88 -38.00
C ASN A 197 -0.23 -6.38 -38.04
N GLY A 198 0.62 -7.05 -38.81
CA GLY A 198 1.98 -6.62 -39.09
C GLY A 198 3.00 -6.89 -37.97
N LEU A 199 2.63 -7.52 -36.86
CA LEU A 199 3.55 -7.81 -35.75
C LEU A 199 4.80 -8.58 -36.22
N LYS A 200 4.65 -9.56 -37.10
CA LYS A 200 5.80 -10.33 -37.66
C LYS A 200 6.77 -9.42 -38.40
N ILE A 201 6.27 -8.49 -39.22
CA ILE A 201 7.10 -7.53 -39.97
C ILE A 201 7.89 -6.66 -39.02
N VAL A 202 7.25 -6.16 -37.96
CA VAL A 202 7.93 -5.36 -36.93
C VAL A 202 9.01 -6.15 -36.22
N ASN A 203 8.74 -7.39 -35.83
CA ASN A 203 9.72 -8.26 -35.19
C ASN A 203 10.91 -8.56 -36.09
N ASP A 204 10.66 -8.89 -37.36
CA ASP A 204 11.70 -9.27 -38.32
C ASP A 204 12.57 -8.02 -38.69
N THR A 205 11.99 -6.82 -38.68
CA THR A 205 12.68 -5.59 -39.07
C THR A 205 13.38 -4.89 -37.92
N TYR A 206 12.74 -4.85 -36.72
CA TYR A 206 13.18 -4.03 -35.58
C TYR A 206 13.43 -4.82 -34.31
N GLY A 207 13.28 -6.15 -34.36
CA GLY A 207 13.48 -7.05 -33.23
C GLY A 207 12.27 -7.19 -32.31
N HIS A 208 12.33 -8.19 -31.43
CA HIS A 208 11.21 -8.55 -30.53
C HIS A 208 10.84 -7.45 -29.53
N GLU A 209 11.77 -6.63 -29.10
CA GLU A 209 11.48 -5.49 -28.21
C GLU A 209 10.55 -4.46 -28.85
N ALA A 210 10.72 -4.21 -30.16
CA ALA A 210 9.82 -3.33 -30.92
C ALA A 210 8.43 -3.93 -31.06
N GLY A 211 8.34 -5.24 -31.30
CA GLY A 211 7.06 -5.97 -31.30
C GLY A 211 6.35 -5.95 -29.96
N ASP A 212 7.10 -6.16 -28.88
CA ASP A 212 6.57 -6.07 -27.52
C ASP A 212 6.04 -4.65 -27.20
N LYS A 213 6.75 -3.63 -27.64
CA LYS A 213 6.29 -2.23 -27.51
C LYS A 213 5.00 -1.98 -28.29
N LEU A 214 4.90 -2.52 -29.50
CA LEU A 214 3.68 -2.44 -30.31
C LEU A 214 2.50 -3.11 -29.61
N ILE A 215 2.70 -4.33 -29.08
CA ILE A 215 1.67 -5.06 -28.32
C ILE A 215 1.24 -4.28 -27.08
N ARG A 216 2.18 -3.74 -26.28
CA ARG A 216 1.86 -2.94 -25.09
C ARG A 216 1.07 -1.68 -25.45
N THR A 217 1.42 -1.02 -26.54
CA THR A 217 0.72 0.18 -27.01
C THR A 217 -0.71 -0.12 -27.45
N ALA A 218 -0.90 -1.20 -28.22
CA ALA A 218 -2.22 -1.66 -28.62
C ALA A 218 -3.09 -2.01 -27.41
N ALA A 219 -2.55 -2.80 -26.48
CA ALA A 219 -3.21 -3.17 -25.23
C ALA A 219 -3.64 -1.97 -24.39
N ALA A 220 -2.77 -0.95 -24.26
CA ALA A 220 -3.08 0.27 -23.53
C ALA A 220 -4.24 1.04 -24.17
N ASN A 221 -4.28 1.13 -25.51
CA ASN A 221 -5.36 1.78 -26.24
C ASN A 221 -6.68 1.01 -26.10
N ILE A 222 -6.65 -0.32 -26.20
CA ILE A 222 -7.82 -1.17 -26.02
C ILE A 222 -8.36 -1.01 -24.58
N ARG A 223 -7.50 -1.04 -23.57
CA ARG A 223 -7.89 -0.83 -22.17
C ARG A 223 -8.50 0.56 -21.94
N LYS A 224 -7.97 1.59 -22.59
CA LYS A 224 -8.52 2.94 -22.52
C LYS A 224 -9.90 3.04 -23.14
N ALA A 225 -10.14 2.34 -24.24
CA ALA A 225 -11.41 2.37 -24.98
C ALA A 225 -12.51 1.51 -24.31
N PHE A 226 -12.16 0.32 -23.79
CA PHE A 226 -13.11 -0.69 -23.34
C PHE A 226 -13.06 -1.00 -21.84
N GLY A 227 -12.16 -0.36 -21.09
CA GLY A 227 -12.05 -0.52 -19.65
C GLY A 227 -11.44 -1.85 -19.20
N LYS A 228 -11.91 -2.36 -18.04
CA LYS A 228 -11.32 -3.53 -17.39
C LYS A 228 -11.66 -4.87 -18.06
N ASN A 229 -12.74 -4.96 -18.81
CA ASN A 229 -13.17 -6.23 -19.44
C ASN A 229 -12.42 -6.50 -20.76
N THR A 230 -11.09 -6.41 -20.71
CA THR A 230 -10.20 -6.61 -21.87
C THR A 230 -9.21 -7.73 -21.57
N PHE A 231 -9.08 -8.66 -22.51
CA PHE A 231 -8.31 -9.90 -22.35
C PHE A 231 -7.27 -10.02 -23.47
N ARG A 232 -6.19 -10.78 -23.16
CA ARG A 232 -5.18 -11.21 -24.14
C ARG A 232 -4.98 -12.71 -24.06
#